data_1bc65eee91c8d086d4677083030b8480
#
_entry.id   1bc65eee91c8d086d4677083030b8480
#
_cell.length_a   1.000
_cell.length_b   1.000
_cell.length_c   1.000
_cell.angle_alpha   90.00
_cell.angle_beta   90.00
_cell.angle_gamma   90.00
#
_symmetry.space_group_name_H-M   'P 1'
#
loop_
_entity.id
_entity.type
_entity.pdbx_description
1 polymer ?
#
loop_
_entity_poly.entity_id
_entity_poly.type
_entity_poly.pdbx_seq_one_letter_code
_entity_poly.pdbx_strand_id
1 'polypeptide(L)'
;DYADLVDNIRSGRGGSLINVYKLLLHSPPLAESWYNHLNTVRWGTTLDGRLREIVVIRIAYVNNLEYVINQHVPKMAEAEGLSVDECDALQDWLKCGAFSAAERAVLALCDAMTRDVTVSNEVFEDVRSHFDERKIVELVVLIGAYNMHTRVMKALNIDLEIS
;
A
#
# COMPACT_ATOMS: atom_id res chain seq x y z
N ASP A 1 -11.90 -15.25 23.33
CA ASP A 1 -10.50 -15.71 23.28
C ASP A 1 -9.86 -15.18 21.99
N TYR A 2 -8.71 -14.51 22.12
CA TYR A 2 -8.04 -13.92 20.96
C TYR A 2 -7.07 -14.89 20.27
N ALA A 3 -6.98 -16.13 20.71
CA ALA A 3 -6.13 -17.14 20.10
C ALA A 3 -6.52 -17.39 18.63
N ASP A 4 -7.82 -17.51 18.36
CA ASP A 4 -8.35 -17.73 17.01
C ASP A 4 -8.01 -16.55 16.08
N LEU A 5 -8.08 -15.31 16.56
CA LEU A 5 -7.69 -14.14 15.79
C LEU A 5 -6.20 -14.16 15.44
N VAL A 6 -5.34 -14.48 16.41
CA VAL A 6 -3.89 -14.58 16.19
C VAL A 6 -3.57 -15.68 15.17
N ASP A 7 -4.20 -16.83 15.27
CA ASP A 7 -3.99 -17.95 14.36
C ASP A 7 -4.50 -17.64 12.94
N ASN A 8 -5.62 -16.94 12.82
CA ASN A 8 -6.12 -16.43 11.54
C ASN A 8 -5.15 -15.44 10.88
N ILE A 9 -4.65 -14.48 11.65
CA ILE A 9 -3.66 -13.50 11.14
C ILE A 9 -2.37 -14.21 10.70
N ARG A 10 -1.85 -15.14 11.49
CA ARG A 10 -0.67 -15.93 11.15
C ARG A 10 -0.85 -16.72 9.87
N SER A 11 -1.97 -17.44 9.74
CA SER A 11 -2.29 -18.27 8.57
C SER A 11 -2.28 -17.42 7.29
N GLY A 12 -2.88 -16.23 7.32
CA GLY A 12 -2.91 -15.31 6.19
C GLY A 12 -1.58 -14.58 5.91
N ARG A 13 -0.54 -14.82 6.73
CA ARG A 13 0.78 -14.19 6.62
C ARG A 13 1.92 -15.20 6.56
N GLY A 14 1.67 -16.37 5.97
CA GLY A 14 2.69 -17.41 5.79
C GLY A 14 3.20 -18.02 7.11
N GLY A 15 2.39 -18.02 8.15
CA GLY A 15 2.72 -18.60 9.47
C GLY A 15 3.37 -17.60 10.44
N SER A 16 3.67 -16.36 10.01
CA SER A 16 4.34 -15.36 10.84
C SER A 16 3.39 -14.32 11.39
N LEU A 17 3.56 -13.92 12.63
CA LEU A 17 2.94 -12.74 13.21
C LEU A 17 3.90 -11.56 13.07
N ILE A 18 3.73 -10.79 12.01
CA ILE A 18 4.59 -9.63 11.73
C ILE A 18 4.34 -8.48 12.70
N ASN A 19 5.32 -7.59 12.86
CA ASN A 19 5.35 -6.55 13.89
C ASN A 19 4.11 -5.63 13.87
N VAL A 20 3.57 -5.32 12.69
CA VAL A 20 2.35 -4.51 12.60
C VAL A 20 1.18 -5.13 13.37
N TYR A 21 1.00 -6.46 13.29
CA TYR A 21 -0.08 -7.11 14.02
C TYR A 21 0.25 -7.32 15.49
N LYS A 22 1.54 -7.50 15.85
CA LYS A 22 1.94 -7.48 17.27
C LYS A 22 1.55 -6.16 17.93
N LEU A 23 1.79 -5.02 17.27
CA LEU A 23 1.36 -3.71 17.75
C LEU A 23 -0.17 -3.58 17.81
N LEU A 24 -0.87 -3.93 16.74
CA LEU A 24 -2.33 -3.79 16.66
C LEU A 24 -3.07 -4.68 17.66
N LEU A 25 -2.51 -5.83 18.04
CA LEU A 25 -3.10 -6.75 19.02
C LEU A 25 -3.13 -6.18 20.46
N HIS A 26 -2.52 -5.04 20.74
CA HIS A 26 -2.83 -4.28 21.96
C HIS A 26 -4.29 -3.79 22.00
N SER A 27 -4.98 -3.78 20.84
CA SER A 27 -6.42 -3.57 20.69
C SER A 27 -6.98 -4.61 19.72
N PRO A 28 -7.35 -5.81 20.20
CA PRO A 28 -7.77 -6.92 19.33
C PRO A 28 -8.91 -6.57 18.35
N PRO A 29 -9.95 -5.80 18.73
CA PRO A 29 -10.97 -5.40 17.75
C PRO A 29 -10.42 -4.55 16.60
N LEU A 30 -9.41 -3.70 16.86
CA LEU A 30 -8.75 -2.93 15.81
C LEU A 30 -7.85 -3.83 14.95
N ALA A 31 -7.13 -4.78 15.53
CA ALA A 31 -6.32 -5.74 14.80
C ALA A 31 -7.15 -6.56 13.81
N GLU A 32 -8.32 -7.06 14.23
CA GLU A 32 -9.25 -7.82 13.40
C GLU A 32 -9.80 -6.97 12.25
N SER A 33 -10.33 -5.79 12.55
CA SER A 33 -10.86 -4.86 11.55
C SER A 33 -9.78 -4.45 10.54
N TRP A 34 -8.58 -4.16 11.01
CA TRP A 34 -7.43 -3.79 10.17
C TRP A 34 -7.00 -4.92 9.23
N TYR A 35 -6.88 -6.14 9.79
CA TYR A 35 -6.54 -7.32 9.02
C TYR A 35 -7.55 -7.58 7.91
N ASN A 36 -8.84 -7.56 8.22
CA ASN A 36 -9.92 -7.79 7.27
C ASN A 36 -9.96 -6.70 6.19
N HIS A 37 -9.82 -5.43 6.59
CA HIS A 37 -9.79 -4.31 5.66
C HIS A 37 -8.61 -4.39 4.70
N LEU A 38 -7.39 -4.58 5.19
CA LEU A 38 -6.21 -4.67 4.33
C LEU A 38 -6.21 -5.91 3.44
N ASN A 39 -6.74 -7.03 3.89
CA ASN A 39 -6.91 -8.20 3.02
C ASN A 39 -7.88 -7.90 1.88
N THR A 40 -9.02 -7.25 2.16
CA THR A 40 -9.97 -6.84 1.12
C THR A 40 -9.33 -5.88 0.13
N VAL A 41 -8.66 -4.84 0.60
CA VAL A 41 -8.00 -3.83 -0.24
C VAL A 41 -6.91 -4.43 -1.12
N ARG A 42 -6.17 -5.43 -0.62
CA ARG A 42 -5.06 -6.04 -1.36
C ARG A 42 -5.49 -7.17 -2.30
N TRP A 43 -6.45 -7.99 -1.87
CA TRP A 43 -6.74 -9.26 -2.53
C TRP A 43 -8.20 -9.40 -2.98
N GLY A 44 -9.08 -8.53 -2.52
CA GLY A 44 -10.51 -8.53 -2.84
C GLY A 44 -10.91 -7.54 -3.94
N THR A 45 -9.94 -6.80 -4.52
CA THR A 45 -10.17 -5.80 -5.56
C THR A 45 -9.84 -6.35 -6.95
N THR A 46 -10.20 -5.58 -8.00
CA THR A 46 -9.90 -5.90 -9.40
C THR A 46 -8.59 -5.24 -9.89
N LEU A 47 -7.90 -4.54 -9.00
CA LEU A 47 -6.60 -3.94 -9.33
C LEU A 47 -5.55 -5.03 -9.57
N ASP A 48 -4.78 -4.87 -10.64
CA ASP A 48 -3.65 -5.75 -10.87
C ASP A 48 -2.55 -5.58 -9.80
N GLY A 49 -1.74 -6.62 -9.63
CA GLY A 49 -0.74 -6.65 -8.58
C GLY A 49 0.34 -5.60 -8.76
N ARG A 50 0.78 -5.35 -10.02
CA ARG A 50 1.81 -4.36 -10.32
C ARG A 50 1.36 -2.96 -9.92
N LEU A 51 0.13 -2.57 -10.30
CA LEU A 51 -0.41 -1.26 -9.94
C LEU A 51 -0.57 -1.10 -8.44
N ARG A 52 -1.00 -2.16 -7.75
CA ARG A 52 -1.09 -2.19 -6.28
C ARG A 52 0.26 -1.94 -5.63
N GLU A 53 1.32 -2.64 -6.06
CA GLU A 53 2.66 -2.46 -5.48
C GLU A 53 3.25 -1.07 -5.79
N ILE A 54 3.01 -0.52 -6.99
CA ILE A 54 3.37 0.88 -7.32
C ILE A 54 2.77 1.85 -6.30
N VAL A 55 1.46 1.73 -6.01
CA VAL A 55 0.76 2.59 -5.04
C VAL A 55 1.34 2.43 -3.64
N VAL A 56 1.51 1.20 -3.18
CA VAL A 56 1.99 0.88 -1.82
C VAL A 56 3.39 1.43 -1.59
N ILE A 57 4.30 1.15 -2.51
CA ILE A 57 5.71 1.56 -2.40
C ILE A 57 5.83 3.09 -2.53
N ARG A 58 5.07 3.72 -3.46
CA ARG A 58 5.07 5.18 -3.58
C ARG A 58 4.64 5.87 -2.29
N ILE A 59 3.55 5.40 -1.67
CA ILE A 59 3.07 5.97 -0.40
C ILE A 59 4.10 5.77 0.72
N ALA A 60 4.77 4.61 0.76
CA ALA A 60 5.82 4.34 1.72
C ALA A 60 6.99 5.32 1.58
N TYR A 61 7.42 5.64 0.36
CA TYR A 61 8.44 6.65 0.11
C TYR A 61 7.98 8.06 0.51
N VAL A 62 6.77 8.47 0.11
CA VAL A 62 6.24 9.80 0.44
C VAL A 62 6.11 9.98 1.95
N ASN A 63 5.66 8.95 2.67
CA ASN A 63 5.52 8.97 4.13
C ASN A 63 6.83 8.61 4.86
N ASN A 64 7.91 8.29 4.13
CA ASN A 64 9.21 7.92 4.68
C ASN A 64 9.11 6.79 5.72
N LEU A 65 8.51 5.65 5.31
CA LEU A 65 8.35 4.47 6.15
C LEU A 65 9.11 3.27 5.59
N GLU A 66 10.33 3.08 6.09
CA GLU A 66 11.24 2.00 5.69
C GLU A 66 10.65 0.60 5.93
N TYR A 67 9.86 0.43 6.99
CA TYR A 67 9.20 -0.84 7.29
C TYR A 67 8.40 -1.38 6.09
N VAL A 68 7.56 -0.56 5.47
CA VAL A 68 6.74 -0.98 4.31
C VAL A 68 7.62 -1.24 3.09
N ILE A 69 8.63 -0.40 2.85
CA ILE A 69 9.58 -0.60 1.74
C ILE A 69 10.25 -1.97 1.86
N ASN A 70 10.79 -2.31 3.04
CA ASN A 70 11.47 -3.59 3.28
C ASN A 70 10.54 -4.79 3.19
N GLN A 71 9.24 -4.63 3.49
CA GLN A 71 8.25 -5.70 3.35
C GLN A 71 7.87 -5.96 1.89
N HIS A 72 7.84 -4.93 1.05
CA HIS A 72 7.34 -5.01 -0.32
C HIS A 72 8.45 -5.21 -1.34
N VAL A 73 9.61 -4.57 -1.15
CA VAL A 73 10.78 -4.69 -2.02
C VAL A 73 11.80 -5.66 -1.40
N PRO A 74 12.39 -6.62 -2.13
CA PRO A 74 12.12 -6.94 -3.54
C PRO A 74 10.98 -7.93 -3.75
N LYS A 75 10.66 -8.80 -2.75
CA LYS A 75 9.89 -10.04 -2.97
C LYS A 75 8.46 -9.84 -3.50
N MET A 76 7.69 -8.92 -2.88
CA MET A 76 6.30 -8.72 -3.29
C MET A 76 6.23 -8.00 -4.63
N ALA A 77 7.02 -6.96 -4.81
CA ALA A 77 7.08 -6.17 -6.03
C ALA A 77 7.54 -7.03 -7.22
N GLU A 78 8.60 -7.82 -7.05
CA GLU A 78 9.12 -8.71 -8.10
C GLU A 78 8.09 -9.76 -8.53
N ALA A 79 7.36 -10.35 -7.57
CA ALA A 79 6.29 -11.31 -7.86
C ALA A 79 5.15 -10.72 -8.70
N GLU A 80 4.97 -9.41 -8.65
CA GLU A 80 3.96 -8.65 -9.41
C GLU A 80 4.57 -7.92 -10.64
N GLY A 81 5.80 -8.27 -11.01
CA GLY A 81 6.46 -7.77 -12.22
C GLY A 81 7.06 -6.37 -12.11
N LEU A 82 7.36 -5.90 -10.89
CA LEU A 82 8.11 -4.68 -10.64
C LEU A 82 9.58 -5.02 -10.33
N SER A 83 10.49 -4.51 -11.13
CA SER A 83 11.93 -4.65 -10.86
C SER A 83 12.37 -3.77 -9.68
N VAL A 84 13.52 -4.10 -9.08
CA VAL A 84 14.12 -3.28 -8.02
C VAL A 84 14.40 -1.86 -8.51
N ASP A 85 14.90 -1.70 -9.73
CA ASP A 85 15.18 -0.39 -10.33
C ASP A 85 13.89 0.45 -10.48
N GLU A 86 12.77 -0.18 -10.87
CA GLU A 86 11.48 0.50 -10.92
C GLU A 86 10.97 0.87 -9.52
N CYS A 87 11.16 0.00 -8.53
CA CYS A 87 10.82 0.31 -7.14
C CYS A 87 11.60 1.54 -6.64
N ASP A 88 12.90 1.59 -6.90
CA ASP A 88 13.76 2.73 -6.53
C ASP A 88 13.34 4.01 -7.27
N ALA A 89 12.98 3.89 -8.55
CA ALA A 89 12.49 5.01 -9.35
C ALA A 89 11.19 5.62 -8.81
N LEU A 90 10.39 4.89 -8.02
CA LEU A 90 9.21 5.43 -7.36
C LEU A 90 9.52 6.55 -6.36
N GLN A 91 10.76 6.74 -5.94
CA GLN A 91 11.15 7.90 -5.13
C GLN A 91 11.03 9.21 -5.90
N ASP A 92 11.37 9.21 -7.19
CA ASP A 92 11.29 10.37 -8.08
C ASP A 92 10.77 9.94 -9.46
N TRP A 93 9.57 9.38 -9.46
CA TRP A 93 8.94 8.77 -10.64
C TRP A 93 8.79 9.71 -11.83
N LEU A 94 8.77 11.03 -11.59
CA LEU A 94 8.69 12.03 -12.66
C LEU A 94 9.89 11.99 -13.61
N LYS A 95 11.06 11.60 -13.11
CA LYS A 95 12.30 11.49 -13.89
C LYS A 95 12.47 10.13 -14.58
N CYS A 96 11.65 9.16 -14.25
CA CYS A 96 11.73 7.82 -14.81
C CYS A 96 10.75 7.62 -15.96
N GLY A 97 11.22 7.05 -17.07
CA GLY A 97 10.39 6.74 -18.24
C GLY A 97 9.76 5.33 -18.22
N ALA A 98 9.99 4.54 -17.17
CA ALA A 98 9.53 3.15 -17.11
C ALA A 98 8.01 2.99 -16.87
N PHE A 99 7.35 4.01 -16.31
CA PHE A 99 5.94 3.95 -15.97
C PHE A 99 5.05 4.36 -17.16
N SER A 100 4.03 3.56 -17.44
CA SER A 100 3.01 3.84 -18.47
C SER A 100 2.20 5.09 -18.13
N ALA A 101 1.44 5.61 -19.09
CA ALA A 101 0.56 6.77 -18.87
C ALA A 101 -0.45 6.52 -17.74
N ALA A 102 -1.06 5.33 -17.70
CA ALA A 102 -1.99 4.95 -16.64
C ALA A 102 -1.32 4.88 -15.26
N GLU A 103 -0.12 4.30 -15.15
CA GLU A 103 0.64 4.24 -13.90
C GLU A 103 1.06 5.64 -13.43
N ARG A 104 1.43 6.52 -14.35
CA ARG A 104 1.78 7.93 -14.03
C ARG A 104 0.58 8.72 -13.53
N ALA A 105 -0.61 8.52 -14.10
CA ALA A 105 -1.85 9.11 -13.61
C ALA A 105 -2.14 8.66 -12.15
N VAL A 106 -1.96 7.37 -11.86
CA VAL A 106 -2.11 6.84 -10.49
C VAL A 106 -1.05 7.38 -9.54
N LEU A 107 0.21 7.53 -9.97
CA LEU A 107 1.27 8.13 -9.16
C LEU A 107 0.99 9.60 -8.82
N ALA A 108 0.44 10.36 -9.78
CA ALA A 108 -0.01 11.74 -9.52
C ALA A 108 -1.16 11.77 -8.51
N LEU A 109 -2.12 10.85 -8.61
CA LEU A 109 -3.19 10.69 -7.63
C LEU A 109 -2.65 10.32 -6.24
N CYS A 110 -1.67 9.41 -6.15
CA CYS A 110 -1.00 9.07 -4.90
C CYS A 110 -0.37 10.30 -4.24
N ASP A 111 0.36 11.09 -5.02
CA ASP A 111 1.04 12.28 -4.51
C ASP A 111 0.02 13.32 -4.02
N ALA A 112 -1.02 13.62 -4.81
CA ALA A 112 -2.07 14.56 -4.44
C ALA A 112 -2.79 14.13 -3.14
N MET A 113 -3.22 12.89 -3.04
CA MET A 113 -3.90 12.37 -1.85
C MET A 113 -2.99 12.30 -0.62
N THR A 114 -1.69 12.04 -0.80
CA THR A 114 -0.77 11.81 0.33
C THR A 114 -0.14 13.09 0.83
N ARG A 115 0.26 14.00 -0.06
CA ARG A 115 0.96 15.25 0.26
C ARG A 115 -0.01 16.41 0.50
N ASP A 116 -0.97 16.58 -0.41
CA ASP A 116 -1.82 17.75 -0.47
C ASP A 116 -3.18 17.53 0.18
N VAL A 117 -3.57 16.25 0.39
CA VAL A 117 -4.88 15.81 0.89
C VAL A 117 -6.04 16.25 -0.04
N THR A 118 -5.71 16.89 -1.15
CA THR A 118 -6.65 17.44 -2.13
C THR A 118 -6.27 16.96 -3.52
N VAL A 119 -7.24 16.52 -4.29
CA VAL A 119 -7.07 16.10 -5.68
C VAL A 119 -7.68 17.14 -6.60
N SER A 120 -6.88 17.70 -7.51
CA SER A 120 -7.39 18.62 -8.52
C SER A 120 -8.25 17.89 -9.55
N ASN A 121 -9.15 18.63 -10.21
CA ASN A 121 -9.95 18.05 -11.29
C ASN A 121 -9.07 17.50 -12.43
N GLU A 122 -7.95 18.15 -12.73
CA GLU A 122 -7.02 17.71 -13.76
C GLU A 122 -6.44 16.32 -13.46
N VAL A 123 -5.92 16.10 -12.24
CA VAL A 123 -5.41 14.81 -11.79
C VAL A 123 -6.50 13.75 -11.81
N PHE A 124 -7.71 14.09 -11.37
CA PHE A 124 -8.81 13.14 -11.32
C PHE A 124 -9.31 12.75 -12.72
N GLU A 125 -9.41 13.71 -13.66
CA GLU A 125 -9.83 13.44 -15.05
C GLU A 125 -8.76 12.62 -15.80
N ASP A 126 -7.47 12.81 -15.52
CA ASP A 126 -6.41 11.98 -16.08
C ASP A 126 -6.59 10.51 -15.66
N VAL A 127 -6.83 10.24 -14.37
CA VAL A 127 -7.13 8.88 -13.89
C VAL A 127 -8.40 8.32 -14.55
N ARG A 128 -9.46 9.13 -14.70
CA ARG A 128 -10.70 8.71 -15.37
C ARG A 128 -10.51 8.35 -16.83
N SER A 129 -9.52 8.90 -17.48
CA SER A 129 -9.21 8.55 -18.88
C SER A 129 -8.64 7.13 -19.06
N HIS A 130 -8.14 6.53 -17.96
CA HIS A 130 -7.46 5.23 -17.97
C HIS A 130 -8.24 4.12 -17.26
N PHE A 131 -9.15 4.47 -16.32
CA PHE A 131 -9.79 3.49 -15.44
C PHE A 131 -11.31 3.69 -15.38
N ASP A 132 -12.03 2.59 -15.23
CA ASP A 132 -13.47 2.61 -14.96
C ASP A 132 -13.76 3.05 -13.51
N GLU A 133 -15.04 3.35 -13.23
CA GLU A 133 -15.48 3.86 -11.93
C GLU A 133 -15.14 2.91 -10.77
N ARG A 134 -15.23 1.61 -10.99
CA ARG A 134 -14.91 0.59 -9.99
C ARG A 134 -13.43 0.66 -9.61
N LYS A 135 -12.53 0.64 -10.59
CA LYS A 135 -11.09 0.72 -10.36
C LYS A 135 -10.68 2.04 -9.72
N ILE A 136 -11.33 3.14 -10.08
CA ILE A 136 -11.09 4.44 -9.46
C ILE A 136 -11.41 4.39 -7.96
N VAL A 137 -12.56 3.84 -7.57
CA VAL A 137 -12.93 3.67 -6.16
C VAL A 137 -11.92 2.77 -5.45
N GLU A 138 -11.55 1.65 -6.05
CA GLU A 138 -10.57 0.71 -5.50
C GLU A 138 -9.19 1.38 -5.32
N LEU A 139 -8.73 2.20 -6.29
CA LEU A 139 -7.48 2.96 -6.20
C LEU A 139 -7.52 4.00 -5.06
N VAL A 140 -8.57 4.80 -4.99
CA VAL A 140 -8.72 5.81 -3.94
C VAL A 140 -8.75 5.17 -2.55
N VAL A 141 -9.46 4.04 -2.41
CA VAL A 141 -9.50 3.29 -1.14
C VAL A 141 -8.14 2.67 -0.82
N LEU A 142 -7.43 2.10 -1.79
CA LEU A 142 -6.07 1.57 -1.61
C LEU A 142 -5.11 2.66 -1.13
N ILE A 143 -5.10 3.83 -1.78
CA ILE A 143 -4.27 4.96 -1.39
C ILE A 143 -4.62 5.42 0.03
N GLY A 144 -5.91 5.58 0.34
CA GLY A 144 -6.38 5.95 1.68
C GLY A 144 -5.97 4.96 2.76
N ALA A 145 -6.14 3.66 2.50
CA ALA A 145 -5.78 2.59 3.42
C ALA A 145 -4.28 2.57 3.72
N TYR A 146 -3.43 2.72 2.70
CA TYR A 146 -1.99 2.75 2.92
C TYR A 146 -1.50 4.08 3.52
N ASN A 147 -2.18 5.19 3.29
CA ASN A 147 -1.93 6.43 4.04
C ASN A 147 -2.26 6.26 5.53
N MET A 148 -3.38 5.62 5.87
CA MET A 148 -3.70 5.25 7.25
C MET A 148 -2.62 4.31 7.81
N HIS A 149 -2.33 3.24 7.08
CA HIS A 149 -1.37 2.20 7.51
C HIS A 149 0.02 2.79 7.81
N THR A 150 0.59 3.51 6.86
CA THR A 150 1.94 4.08 7.01
C THR A 150 2.01 5.11 8.12
N ARG A 151 1.01 5.98 8.28
CA ARG A 151 1.00 7.00 9.34
C ARG A 151 0.85 6.39 10.72
N VAL A 152 0.01 5.36 10.89
CA VAL A 152 -0.13 4.68 12.19
C VAL A 152 1.16 3.95 12.55
N MET A 153 1.76 3.21 11.61
CA MET A 153 3.02 2.50 11.86
C MET A 153 4.16 3.46 12.20
N LYS A 154 4.22 4.60 11.52
CA LYS A 154 5.22 5.63 11.82
C LYS A 154 5.01 6.27 13.18
N ALA A 155 3.77 6.58 13.54
CA ALA A 155 3.43 7.15 14.86
C ALA A 155 3.74 6.18 16.01
N LEU A 156 3.58 4.87 15.78
CA LEU A 156 3.90 3.81 16.74
C LEU A 156 5.38 3.39 16.72
N ASN A 157 6.20 4.02 15.88
CA ASN A 157 7.64 3.74 15.72
C ASN A 157 7.91 2.24 15.53
N ILE A 158 7.25 1.65 14.52
CA ILE A 158 7.35 0.22 14.25
C ILE A 158 8.79 -0.21 13.94
N ASP A 159 9.25 -1.26 14.62
CA ASP A 159 10.53 -1.88 14.33
C ASP A 159 10.50 -2.71 13.05
N LEU A 160 11.64 -2.78 12.35
CA LEU A 160 11.81 -3.70 11.22
C LEU A 160 11.69 -5.15 11.69
N GLU A 161 11.27 -6.03 10.78
CA GLU A 161 11.26 -7.46 11.09
C GLU A 161 12.70 -7.95 11.30
N ILE A 162 12.89 -8.73 12.35
CA ILE A 162 14.16 -9.42 12.57
C ILE A 162 14.17 -10.66 11.66
N SER A 163 15.10 -10.69 10.73
CA SER A 163 15.37 -11.83 9.83
C SER A 163 15.91 -13.04 10.58
#